data_af9a66e7c97cfac679e990a35d9c0b4a
#
_entry.id   af9a66e7c97cfac679e990a35d9c0b4a
#
_cell.length_a   1.000
_cell.length_b   1.000
_cell.length_c   1.000
_cell.angle_alpha   90.00
_cell.angle_beta   90.00
_cell.angle_gamma   90.00
#
_symmetry.space_group_name_H-M   'P 1'
#
loop_
_entity.id
_entity.type
_entity.pdbx_description
1 polymer ?
#
loop_
_entity_poly.entity_id
_entity_poly.type
_entity_poly.pdbx_seq_one_letter_code
_entity_poly.pdbx_strand_id
1 'polypeptide(L)' 'MSASNMRYELEKHKLELTIPIRIEKWDQNGRETTWLHIDTNNYKNNNIYFFKA' A
#
# COMPACT_ATOMS: atom_id res chain seq x y z
N MET A 1 -11.37 0.36 -11.65
CA MET A 1 -9.92 0.19 -11.47
C MET A 1 -9.68 -0.88 -10.42
N SER A 2 -8.76 -1.82 -10.67
CA SER A 2 -8.48 -2.88 -9.71
C SER A 2 -7.62 -2.36 -8.56
N ALA A 3 -7.65 -3.08 -7.41
CA ALA A 3 -6.80 -2.72 -6.27
C ALA A 3 -5.32 -2.77 -6.65
N SER A 4 -4.94 -3.71 -7.50
CA SER A 4 -3.57 -3.84 -7.99
C SER A 4 -3.13 -2.60 -8.77
N ASN A 5 -3.99 -2.09 -9.65
CA ASN A 5 -3.71 -0.88 -10.41
C ASN A 5 -3.63 0.35 -9.49
N MET A 6 -4.48 0.42 -8.49
CA MET A 6 -4.47 1.53 -7.54
C MET A 6 -3.18 1.53 -6.71
N ARG A 7 -2.72 0.35 -6.28
CA ARG A 7 -1.44 0.24 -5.57
C ARG A 7 -0.27 0.67 -6.44
N TYR A 8 -0.30 0.27 -7.71
CA TYR A 8 0.73 0.64 -8.67
C TYR A 8 0.80 2.16 -8.85
N GLU A 9 -0.35 2.81 -9.01
CA GLU A 9 -0.41 4.26 -9.18
C GLU A 9 0.10 4.99 -7.93
N LEU A 10 -0.26 4.51 -6.74
CA LEU A 10 0.22 5.12 -5.50
C LEU A 10 1.75 5.00 -5.38
N GLU A 11 2.30 3.85 -5.71
CA GLU A 11 3.74 3.64 -5.66
C GLU A 11 4.47 4.53 -6.67
N LYS A 12 3.89 4.70 -7.85
CA LYS A 12 4.44 5.55 -8.90
C LYS A 12 4.56 7.00 -8.44
N HIS A 13 3.62 7.46 -7.61
CA HIS A 13 3.56 8.83 -7.11
C HIS A 13 3.99 8.97 -5.65
N LYS A 14 4.76 8.00 -5.14
CA LYS A 14 5.11 7.97 -3.71
C LYS A 14 5.86 9.22 -3.23
N LEU A 15 6.64 9.86 -4.11
CA LEU A 15 7.38 11.06 -3.74
C LEU A 15 6.48 12.30 -3.61
N GLU A 16 5.25 12.20 -4.09
CA GLU A 16 4.26 13.28 -3.98
C GLU A 16 3.43 13.18 -2.70
N LEU A 17 3.58 12.10 -1.94
CA LEU A 17 2.84 11.90 -0.70
C LEU A 17 3.41 12.79 0.41
N THR A 18 2.52 13.48 1.11
CA THR A 18 2.90 14.34 2.22
C THR A 18 2.94 13.59 3.55
N ILE A 19 2.29 12.42 3.62
CA ILE A 19 2.21 11.60 4.82
C ILE A 19 2.60 10.16 4.44
N PRO A 20 3.50 9.51 5.19
CA PRO A 20 3.80 8.09 4.95
C PRO A 20 2.55 7.24 5.16
N ILE A 21 2.32 6.30 4.26
CA ILE A 21 1.15 5.42 4.31
C ILE A 21 1.57 3.97 4.34
N ARG A 22 0.66 3.13 4.78
CA ARG A 22 0.82 1.68 4.79
C ARG A 22 -0.32 1.07 3.97
N ILE A 23 0.00 0.13 3.08
CA ILE A 23 -0.97 -0.50 2.20
C ILE A 23 -0.94 -2.02 2.43
N GLU A 24 -2.12 -2.60 2.70
CA GLU A 24 -2.26 -4.04 2.75
C GLU A 24 -2.18 -4.60 1.33
N LYS A 25 -1.15 -5.41 1.07
CA LYS A 25 -0.93 -5.98 -0.25
C LYS A 25 -1.22 -7.47 -0.31
N TRP A 26 -1.02 -8.17 0.80
CA TRP A 26 -1.19 -9.64 0.86
C TRP A 26 -2.18 -10.03 1.94
N ASP A 27 -3.00 -11.04 1.63
CA ASP A 27 -3.90 -11.63 2.61
C ASP A 27 -3.14 -12.61 3.54
N GLN A 28 -3.88 -13.29 4.42
CA GLN A 28 -3.27 -14.21 5.38
C GLN A 28 -2.56 -15.38 4.71
N ASN A 29 -2.94 -15.71 3.47
CA ASN A 29 -2.35 -16.80 2.70
C ASN A 29 -1.20 -16.32 1.83
N GLY A 30 -0.82 -15.04 1.89
CA GLY A 30 0.26 -14.49 1.11
C GLY A 30 -0.12 -14.14 -0.32
N ARG A 31 -1.40 -14.16 -0.66
CA ARG A 31 -1.90 -13.79 -1.99
C ARG A 31 -2.21 -12.29 -2.03
N GLU A 32 -1.98 -11.68 -3.19
CA GLU A 32 -2.28 -10.27 -3.37
C GLU A 32 -3.77 -10.01 -3.19
N THR A 33 -4.12 -9.00 -2.39
CA THR A 33 -5.50 -8.69 -2.09
C THR A 33 -6.21 -8.10 -3.30
N THR A 34 -7.53 -8.36 -3.39
CA THR A 34 -8.39 -7.77 -4.41
C THR A 34 -9.03 -6.46 -3.94
N TRP A 35 -8.82 -6.11 -2.67
CA TRP A 35 -9.33 -4.87 -2.08
C TRP A 35 -8.15 -3.93 -1.79
N LEU A 36 -8.45 -2.65 -1.61
CA LEU A 36 -7.46 -1.64 -1.25
C LEU A 36 -7.70 -1.20 0.19
N HIS A 37 -6.71 -1.41 1.04
CA HIS A 37 -6.71 -0.94 2.42
C HIS A 37 -5.48 -0.06 2.64
N ILE A 38 -5.71 1.18 3.05
CA ILE A 38 -4.64 2.16 3.28
C ILE A 38 -4.80 2.72 4.69
N ASP A 39 -3.69 2.85 5.42
CA ASP A 39 -3.69 3.57 6.69
C ASP A 39 -2.41 4.39 6.84
N THR A 40 -2.34 5.19 7.89
CA THR A 40 -1.21 6.07 8.14
C THR A 40 -0.23 5.55 9.19
N ASN A 41 -0.35 4.28 9.58
CA ASN A 41 0.50 3.67 10.62
C ASN A 41 1.84 3.20 10.04
N ASN A 42 2.46 4.01 9.20
CA ASN A 42 3.74 3.67 8.59
C ASN A 42 4.88 4.30 9.39
N TYR A 43 5.64 3.45 10.10
CA TYR A 43 6.80 3.87 10.89
C TYR A 43 8.11 3.46 10.22
N LYS A 44 8.07 3.06 8.94
CA LYS A 44 9.26 2.72 8.15
C LYS A 44 9.80 3.97 7.46
N ASN A 45 11.02 3.88 6.96
CA ASN A 45 11.71 5.03 6.34
C ASN A 45 11.36 5.22 4.87
N ASN A 46 10.24 4.69 4.41
CA ASN A 46 9.75 4.87 3.04
C ASN A 46 8.33 5.41 3.06
N ASN A 47 7.96 6.12 2.00
CA ASN A 47 6.66 6.76 1.93
C ASN A 47 5.51 5.75 1.85
N ILE A 48 5.77 4.59 1.28
CA ILE A 48 4.78 3.51 1.20
C ILE A 48 5.39 2.24 1.77
N TYR A 49 4.67 1.61 2.68
CA TYR A 49 5.02 0.31 3.24
C TYR A 49 3.91 -0.69 2.92
N PHE A 50 4.26 -1.78 2.24
CA PHE A 50 3.31 -2.85 1.94
C PHE A 50 3.36 -3.88 3.06
N PHE A 51 2.20 -4.33 3.51
CA PHE A 51 2.14 -5.28 4.61
C PHE A 51 1.19 -6.45 4.29
N LYS A 52 1.33 -7.51 5.05
CA LYS A 52 0.50 -8.71 4.97
C LYS A 52 -0.51 -8.68 6.11
N ALA A 53 -1.73 -9.07 5.79
CA ALA A 53 -2.79 -9.15 6.79
C ALA A 53 -2.49 -10.20 7.87
#